data_97696144b67fc035017ec236a4640cfb
#
_entry.id   97696144b67fc035017ec236a4640cfb
#
_cell.length_a   1.000
_cell.length_b   1.000
_cell.length_c   1.000
_cell.angle_alpha   90.00
_cell.angle_beta   90.00
_cell.angle_gamma   90.00
#
_symmetry.space_group_name_H-M   'P 1'
#
loop_
_entity.id
_entity.type
_entity.pdbx_description
1 polymer ?
#
loop_
_entity_poly.entity_id
_entity_poly.type
_entity_poly.pdbx_seq_one_letter_code
_entity_poly.pdbx_strand_id
1 'polypeptide(L)'
;MKTLYLRIVATTIFVMILSSILAFIISNVYYQYSLKPFNDAKVTKMARDVKTFYENHPEVNKDDYLKSIGQLGYQLYLVDEKERGVFYGGTFRERGLNPDIVKDVLNGHVYHGISHFPSKLFITGFFDNVLANTIGVPIKVNDQTYALFIRPNVEVQFGELRIFFAIILLFTIVLSILFVLVSTRYIVKPIIKLTDATKQLAQGKYNIKLNVKRRDEIGKLASHFSQMARSLEQLEEMRQEFVSNVSHEIQSPLASIQGFSQTLQTENLSEDERQTYLSIIENESRRMSQLSKQLLTLASLDKEENILEKSTFDVAAQMKQVLMMTEWSWREKELAIDMELPSAFIRADEKLLHQVWTNLITNSIKFTENGGSISLRLRKNDGECQIEIKDTGIGISEKDLPHIFNRFYKADKARSRKEGSSGLGLAITKKIVELHGGHIHVESQLGKGTTFIVNLPNCN
;
A
#
# COMPACT_ATOMS: atom_id res chain seq x y z
N MET A 1 4.43 20.21 16.39
CA MET A 1 4.59 18.74 16.47
C MET A 1 5.24 18.25 15.19
N LYS A 2 6.52 17.86 15.22
CA LYS A 2 7.35 17.63 14.01
C LYS A 2 7.34 16.18 13.51
N THR A 3 6.87 15.21 14.29
CA THR A 3 6.89 13.79 13.90
C THR A 3 5.50 13.17 13.84
N LEU A 4 5.29 12.24 12.90
CA LEU A 4 4.07 11.44 12.76
C LEU A 4 3.72 10.71 14.08
N TYR A 5 4.75 10.17 14.76
CA TYR A 5 4.59 9.51 16.06
C TYR A 5 3.89 10.42 17.08
N LEU A 6 4.41 11.65 17.26
CA LEU A 6 3.87 12.58 18.24
C LEU A 6 2.44 13.03 17.89
N ARG A 7 2.13 13.18 16.60
CA ARG A 7 0.76 13.51 16.16
C ARG A 7 -0.22 12.39 16.49
N ILE A 8 0.11 11.13 16.19
CA ILE A 8 -0.78 10.00 16.47
C ILE A 8 -0.98 9.85 17.97
N VAL A 9 0.10 9.89 18.78
CA VAL A 9 -0.01 9.81 20.25
C VAL A 9 -0.90 10.93 20.79
N ALA A 10 -0.65 12.17 20.40
CA ALA A 10 -1.44 13.31 20.89
C ALA A 10 -2.91 13.23 20.46
N THR A 11 -3.19 12.84 19.21
CA THR A 11 -4.56 12.68 18.73
C THR A 11 -5.29 11.57 19.50
N THR A 12 -4.63 10.44 19.74
CA THR A 12 -5.24 9.32 20.47
C THR A 12 -5.51 9.68 21.94
N ILE A 13 -4.58 10.36 22.59
CA ILE A 13 -4.78 10.86 23.96
C ILE A 13 -5.91 11.87 24.01
N PHE A 14 -5.98 12.81 23.05
CA PHE A 14 -7.06 13.79 22.96
C PHE A 14 -8.42 13.11 22.81
N VAL A 15 -8.54 12.14 21.90
CA VAL A 15 -9.78 11.36 21.69
C VAL A 15 -10.17 10.62 22.97
N MET A 16 -9.21 10.04 23.68
CA MET A 16 -9.46 9.33 24.95
C MET A 16 -10.01 10.28 26.01
N ILE A 17 -9.41 11.46 26.17
CA ILE A 17 -9.88 12.48 27.13
C ILE A 17 -11.30 12.95 26.75
N LEU A 18 -11.51 13.28 25.48
CA LEU A 18 -12.81 13.76 24.97
C LEU A 18 -13.89 12.68 25.18
N SER A 19 -13.60 11.42 24.89
CA SER A 19 -14.51 10.28 25.12
C SER A 19 -14.85 10.11 26.58
N SER A 20 -13.88 10.28 27.49
CA SER A 20 -14.09 10.20 28.93
C SER A 20 -14.99 11.32 29.45
N ILE A 21 -14.79 12.56 28.97
CA ILE A 21 -15.65 13.68 29.31
C ILE A 21 -17.08 13.45 28.81
N LEU A 22 -17.22 13.00 27.57
CA LEU A 22 -18.53 12.72 26.96
C LEU A 22 -19.27 11.59 27.70
N ALA A 23 -18.56 10.51 28.03
CA ALA A 23 -19.10 9.41 28.81
C ALA A 23 -19.57 9.88 30.19
N PHE A 24 -18.80 10.75 30.87
CA PHE A 24 -19.20 11.35 32.15
C PHE A 24 -20.46 12.18 32.02
N ILE A 25 -20.57 13.04 31.00
CA ILE A 25 -21.76 13.87 30.74
C ILE A 25 -22.99 12.98 30.49
N ILE A 26 -22.87 11.98 29.63
CA ILE A 26 -23.97 11.04 29.30
C ILE A 26 -24.41 10.29 30.55
N SER A 27 -23.45 9.78 31.36
CA SER A 27 -23.75 9.09 32.61
C SER A 27 -24.45 10.00 33.61
N ASN A 28 -24.06 11.27 33.71
CA ASN A 28 -24.70 12.25 34.59
C ASN A 28 -26.14 12.57 34.12
N VAL A 29 -26.35 12.74 32.81
CA VAL A 29 -27.70 12.90 32.24
C VAL A 29 -28.58 11.67 32.57
N TYR A 30 -28.06 10.46 32.34
CA TYR A 30 -28.77 9.22 32.67
C TYR A 30 -29.13 9.14 34.15
N TYR A 31 -28.20 9.52 35.06
CA TYR A 31 -28.47 9.59 36.48
C TYR A 31 -29.63 10.53 36.78
N GLN A 32 -29.64 11.75 36.23
CA GLN A 32 -30.67 12.78 36.51
C GLN A 32 -32.05 12.30 36.06
N TYR A 33 -32.18 11.69 34.91
CA TYR A 33 -33.48 11.29 34.33
C TYR A 33 -34.00 9.94 34.82
N SER A 34 -33.11 8.97 35.10
CA SER A 34 -33.50 7.59 35.41
C SER A 34 -33.20 7.18 36.85
N LEU A 35 -31.98 7.38 37.31
CA LEU A 35 -31.57 6.85 38.62
C LEU A 35 -31.98 7.73 39.79
N LYS A 36 -32.08 9.03 39.62
CA LYS A 36 -32.50 9.97 40.65
C LYS A 36 -33.94 9.75 41.09
N PRO A 37 -34.95 9.64 40.21
CA PRO A 37 -36.33 9.29 40.57
C PRO A 37 -36.42 7.90 41.21
N PHE A 38 -35.67 6.91 40.71
CA PHE A 38 -35.61 5.57 41.28
C PHE A 38 -35.08 5.60 42.72
N ASN A 39 -34.04 6.37 42.97
CA ASN A 39 -33.44 6.52 44.30
C ASN A 39 -34.39 7.24 45.24
N ASP A 40 -35.07 8.28 44.79
CA ASP A 40 -36.13 9.00 45.54
C ASP A 40 -37.23 8.03 45.99
N ALA A 41 -37.79 7.25 45.09
CA ALA A 41 -38.79 6.23 45.36
C ALA A 41 -38.30 5.17 46.37
N LYS A 42 -37.05 4.69 46.22
CA LYS A 42 -36.42 3.71 47.11
C LYS A 42 -36.28 4.24 48.54
N VAL A 43 -35.75 5.48 48.69
CA VAL A 43 -35.57 6.10 50.03
C VAL A 43 -36.91 6.48 50.63
N THR A 44 -37.89 6.90 49.81
CA THR A 44 -39.27 7.18 50.26
C THR A 44 -39.93 5.93 50.87
N LYS A 45 -39.81 4.78 50.17
CA LYS A 45 -40.32 3.49 50.69
C LYS A 45 -39.70 3.17 52.07
N MET A 46 -38.38 3.28 52.14
CA MET A 46 -37.65 3.02 53.37
C MET A 46 -38.03 3.98 54.48
N ALA A 47 -38.20 5.29 54.24
CA ALA A 47 -38.65 6.26 55.20
C ALA A 47 -40.05 5.89 55.76
N ARG A 48 -40.93 5.41 54.87
CA ARG A 48 -42.26 4.91 55.29
C ARG A 48 -42.15 3.64 56.12
N ASP A 49 -41.29 2.73 55.80
CA ASP A 49 -41.07 1.48 56.55
C ASP A 49 -40.54 1.79 57.95
N VAL A 50 -39.58 2.73 58.07
CA VAL A 50 -39.08 3.23 59.37
C VAL A 50 -40.19 3.85 60.21
N LYS A 51 -41.02 4.72 59.56
CA LYS A 51 -42.21 5.31 60.22
C LYS A 51 -43.18 4.25 60.69
N THR A 52 -43.64 3.36 59.80
CA THR A 52 -44.66 2.34 60.07
C THR A 52 -44.21 1.39 61.18
N PHE A 53 -42.92 0.97 61.15
CA PHE A 53 -42.39 0.14 62.22
C PHE A 53 -42.49 0.80 63.62
N TYR A 54 -42.01 2.06 63.69
CA TYR A 54 -42.03 2.78 64.96
C TYR A 54 -43.45 3.05 65.43
N GLU A 55 -44.38 3.47 64.58
CA GLU A 55 -45.77 3.74 64.93
C GLU A 55 -46.53 2.47 65.41
N ASN A 56 -46.13 1.28 64.93
CA ASN A 56 -46.71 0.02 65.31
C ASN A 56 -46.08 -0.61 66.63
N HIS A 57 -44.94 -0.02 67.08
CA HIS A 57 -44.22 -0.49 68.28
C HIS A 57 -43.92 0.72 69.17
N PRO A 58 -44.96 1.32 69.78
CA PRO A 58 -44.83 2.51 70.64
C PRO A 58 -44.04 2.25 71.93
N GLU A 59 -43.81 1.01 72.27
CA GLU A 59 -42.99 0.57 73.42
C GLU A 59 -41.49 0.75 73.19
N VAL A 60 -41.05 0.94 71.93
CA VAL A 60 -39.65 1.11 71.60
C VAL A 60 -39.20 2.54 71.87
N ASN A 61 -38.07 2.69 72.56
CA ASN A 61 -37.50 4.05 72.75
C ASN A 61 -37.14 4.70 71.43
N LYS A 62 -37.68 5.89 71.20
CA LYS A 62 -37.48 6.67 69.98
C LYS A 62 -36.00 6.91 69.62
N ASP A 63 -35.24 7.31 70.67
CA ASP A 63 -33.84 7.71 70.41
C ASP A 63 -32.96 6.48 70.15
N ASP A 64 -33.18 5.35 70.79
CA ASP A 64 -32.48 4.10 70.55
C ASP A 64 -32.82 3.52 69.20
N TYR A 65 -34.09 3.61 68.76
CA TYR A 65 -34.51 3.15 67.43
C TYR A 65 -33.88 3.98 66.31
N LEU A 66 -34.00 5.31 66.35
CA LEU A 66 -33.42 6.15 65.32
C LEU A 66 -31.90 6.11 65.31
N LYS A 67 -31.27 5.91 66.48
CA LYS A 67 -29.82 5.67 66.59
C LYS A 67 -29.41 4.38 65.91
N SER A 68 -30.20 3.31 66.08
CA SER A 68 -29.96 2.02 65.43
C SER A 68 -30.06 2.13 63.90
N ILE A 69 -31.07 2.86 63.38
CA ILE A 69 -31.18 3.14 61.97
C ILE A 69 -29.97 3.96 61.46
N GLY A 70 -29.48 4.89 62.26
CA GLY A 70 -28.26 5.64 62.00
C GLY A 70 -27.01 4.74 61.87
N GLN A 71 -26.89 3.74 62.76
CA GLN A 71 -25.80 2.74 62.73
C GLN A 71 -25.84 1.83 61.49
N LEU A 72 -27.03 1.60 60.93
CA LEU A 72 -27.21 0.89 59.65
C LEU A 72 -26.80 1.71 58.41
N GLY A 73 -26.20 2.89 58.61
CA GLY A 73 -25.66 3.71 57.52
C GLY A 73 -26.68 4.68 56.92
N TYR A 74 -27.59 5.21 57.74
CA TYR A 74 -28.49 6.30 57.33
C TYR A 74 -28.23 7.53 58.16
N GLN A 75 -28.49 8.73 57.55
CA GLN A 75 -28.49 9.99 58.24
C GLN A 75 -29.95 10.43 58.43
N LEU A 76 -30.31 10.73 59.68
CA LEU A 76 -31.66 11.15 60.02
C LEU A 76 -31.65 12.49 60.77
N TYR A 77 -32.67 13.27 60.50
CA TYR A 77 -32.95 14.49 61.25
C TYR A 77 -34.42 14.45 61.68
N LEU A 78 -34.65 14.41 62.96
CA LEU A 78 -35.99 14.47 63.56
C LEU A 78 -36.22 15.84 64.13
N VAL A 79 -37.32 16.52 63.78
CA VAL A 79 -37.63 17.91 64.17
C VAL A 79 -39.09 18.03 64.59
N ASP A 80 -39.35 18.81 65.66
CA ASP A 80 -40.65 19.11 66.18
C ASP A 80 -41.23 20.43 65.58
N GLU A 81 -42.47 20.76 65.95
CA GLU A 81 -43.13 22.01 65.52
C GLU A 81 -42.42 23.29 66.02
N LYS A 82 -41.57 23.21 67.04
CA LYS A 82 -40.78 24.33 67.57
C LYS A 82 -39.37 24.40 66.96
N GLU A 83 -39.17 23.70 65.85
CA GLU A 83 -37.89 23.62 65.14
C GLU A 83 -36.72 23.06 65.99
N ARG A 84 -37.01 22.35 67.06
CA ARG A 84 -35.99 21.65 67.86
C ARG A 84 -35.74 20.31 67.21
N GLY A 85 -34.57 20.16 66.68
CA GLY A 85 -34.21 18.95 65.89
C GLY A 85 -33.02 18.19 66.47
N VAL A 86 -33.04 16.86 66.29
CA VAL A 86 -31.98 15.95 66.70
C VAL A 86 -31.48 15.16 65.47
N PHE A 87 -30.15 15.03 65.36
CA PHE A 87 -29.49 14.27 64.27
C PHE A 87 -29.09 12.88 64.78
N TYR A 88 -29.27 11.85 63.94
CA TYR A 88 -28.83 10.48 64.15
C TYR A 88 -28.04 9.97 62.95
N GLY A 89 -27.05 9.12 63.18
CA GLY A 89 -26.27 8.49 62.11
C GLY A 89 -25.29 9.42 61.36
N GLY A 90 -24.91 10.53 61.99
CA GLY A 90 -23.98 11.51 61.42
C GLY A 90 -24.57 12.88 61.21
N THR A 91 -23.75 13.86 60.85
CA THR A 91 -24.17 15.25 60.66
C THR A 91 -24.17 15.58 59.19
N PHE A 92 -25.09 16.47 58.77
CA PHE A 92 -25.12 17.04 57.41
C PHE A 92 -24.09 18.16 57.27
N ARG A 93 -23.46 18.27 56.13
CA ARG A 93 -22.54 19.36 55.79
C ARG A 93 -23.28 20.74 55.80
N GLU A 94 -24.45 20.77 55.19
CA GLU A 94 -25.34 21.91 55.25
C GLU A 94 -26.65 21.50 55.92
N ARG A 95 -26.98 22.22 57.01
CA ARG A 95 -28.15 21.92 57.85
C ARG A 95 -29.36 22.82 57.58
N GLY A 96 -29.21 23.79 56.64
CA GLY A 96 -30.27 24.68 56.30
C GLY A 96 -31.41 23.98 55.55
N LEU A 97 -32.60 23.99 56.12
CA LEU A 97 -33.81 23.53 55.47
C LEU A 97 -34.84 24.66 55.60
N ASN A 98 -35.60 24.94 54.56
CA ASN A 98 -36.63 25.94 54.56
C ASN A 98 -37.72 25.54 55.65
N PRO A 99 -38.05 26.40 56.64
CA PRO A 99 -39.07 26.10 57.64
C PRO A 99 -40.42 25.69 57.04
N ASP A 100 -40.78 26.15 55.88
CA ASP A 100 -42.03 25.79 55.20
C ASP A 100 -42.05 24.30 54.83
N ILE A 101 -40.89 23.69 54.51
CA ILE A 101 -40.77 22.27 54.20
C ILE A 101 -41.02 21.43 55.47
N VAL A 102 -40.53 21.89 56.61
CA VAL A 102 -40.76 21.22 57.88
C VAL A 102 -42.24 21.26 58.23
N LYS A 103 -42.89 22.39 58.10
CA LYS A 103 -44.35 22.54 58.33
C LYS A 103 -45.18 21.67 57.41
N ASP A 104 -44.78 21.60 56.11
CA ASP A 104 -45.48 20.79 55.11
C ASP A 104 -45.40 19.27 55.46
N VAL A 105 -44.22 18.80 55.92
CA VAL A 105 -44.07 17.43 56.40
C VAL A 105 -44.87 17.17 57.67
N LEU A 106 -44.90 18.10 58.63
CA LEU A 106 -45.71 18.01 59.85
C LEU A 106 -47.22 17.92 59.55
N ASN A 107 -47.67 18.58 58.47
CA ASN A 107 -49.05 18.55 57.97
C ASN A 107 -49.42 17.24 57.24
N GLY A 108 -48.51 16.27 57.14
CA GLY A 108 -48.77 14.96 56.56
C GLY A 108 -48.23 14.75 55.17
N HIS A 109 -47.63 15.73 54.52
CA HIS A 109 -47.05 15.60 53.18
C HIS A 109 -45.65 14.95 53.21
N VAL A 110 -45.30 14.27 52.12
CA VAL A 110 -43.98 13.67 51.98
C VAL A 110 -43.09 14.67 51.20
N TYR A 111 -41.94 15.01 51.79
CA TYR A 111 -40.94 15.83 51.10
C TYR A 111 -40.00 14.96 50.25
N HIS A 112 -39.94 15.23 48.97
CA HIS A 112 -39.12 14.54 47.98
C HIS A 112 -37.85 15.36 47.62
N GLY A 113 -37.00 15.61 48.62
CA GLY A 113 -35.81 16.45 48.46
C GLY A 113 -34.81 15.86 47.47
N ILE A 114 -34.71 14.52 47.43
CA ILE A 114 -33.81 13.85 46.45
C ILE A 114 -34.22 14.14 45.03
N SER A 115 -35.50 14.03 44.69
CA SER A 115 -36.05 14.29 43.35
C SER A 115 -35.91 15.75 42.95
N HIS A 116 -36.19 16.69 43.87
CA HIS A 116 -36.16 18.11 43.64
C HIS A 116 -34.78 18.75 43.81
N PHE A 117 -33.77 18.02 44.22
CA PHE A 117 -32.42 18.55 44.39
C PHE A 117 -31.86 19.13 43.09
N PRO A 118 -31.28 20.35 43.10
CA PRO A 118 -30.83 21.02 41.88
C PRO A 118 -29.80 20.16 41.11
N SER A 119 -30.01 19.98 39.82
CA SER A 119 -29.04 19.31 38.94
C SER A 119 -27.85 20.25 38.71
N LYS A 120 -26.66 19.86 39.18
CA LYS A 120 -25.42 20.54 38.87
C LYS A 120 -24.69 19.73 37.74
N LEU A 121 -24.07 20.43 36.79
CA LEU A 121 -23.49 19.84 35.59
C LEU A 121 -22.45 18.75 35.87
N PHE A 122 -21.75 18.81 37.01
CA PHE A 122 -20.65 17.94 37.36
C PHE A 122 -20.82 17.08 38.61
N ILE A 123 -21.99 17.19 39.25
CA ILE A 123 -22.23 16.48 40.51
C ILE A 123 -23.56 15.77 40.43
N THR A 124 -23.53 14.43 40.50
CA THR A 124 -24.72 13.66 40.83
C THR A 124 -25.11 14.07 42.24
N GLY A 125 -26.27 14.62 42.47
CA GLY A 125 -26.77 15.01 43.79
C GLY A 125 -26.72 13.88 44.85
N PHE A 126 -26.46 12.66 44.40
CA PHE A 126 -26.31 11.47 45.22
C PHE A 126 -25.25 11.62 46.33
N PHE A 127 -24.11 12.25 46.01
CA PHE A 127 -23.00 12.41 46.98
C PHE A 127 -23.10 13.72 47.82
N ASP A 128 -24.06 14.55 47.56
CA ASP A 128 -24.14 15.87 48.25
C ASP A 128 -24.80 15.73 49.62
N ASN A 129 -24.00 15.78 50.68
CA ASN A 129 -24.42 15.56 52.07
C ASN A 129 -25.06 16.82 52.65
N VAL A 130 -26.27 17.19 52.16
CA VAL A 130 -27.04 18.34 52.61
C VAL A 130 -28.45 17.91 53.05
N LEU A 131 -29.02 18.58 54.05
CA LEU A 131 -30.33 18.24 54.61
C LEU A 131 -31.45 18.40 53.56
N ALA A 132 -31.35 19.36 52.67
CA ALA A 132 -32.31 19.54 51.59
C ALA A 132 -32.36 18.35 50.58
N ASN A 133 -31.35 17.48 50.58
CA ASN A 133 -31.25 16.27 49.73
C ASN A 133 -31.70 15.01 50.54
N THR A 134 -32.85 15.06 51.17
CA THR A 134 -33.44 14.00 52.02
C THR A 134 -34.87 13.71 51.62
N ILE A 135 -35.41 12.58 52.10
CA ILE A 135 -36.87 12.34 52.12
C ILE A 135 -37.40 12.70 53.48
N GLY A 136 -38.43 13.55 53.51
CA GLY A 136 -39.12 13.89 54.74
C GLY A 136 -40.46 13.17 54.88
N VAL A 137 -40.73 12.53 56.02
CA VAL A 137 -42.01 11.87 56.30
C VAL A 137 -42.51 12.29 57.69
N PRO A 138 -43.82 12.49 57.90
CA PRO A 138 -44.35 12.69 59.22
C PRO A 138 -44.32 11.41 60.02
N ILE A 139 -43.91 11.46 61.30
CA ILE A 139 -43.88 10.34 62.23
C ILE A 139 -44.52 10.75 63.56
N LYS A 140 -45.39 9.90 64.10
CA LYS A 140 -46.06 10.12 65.38
C LYS A 140 -45.24 9.53 66.50
N VAL A 141 -44.96 10.33 67.51
CA VAL A 141 -44.24 9.92 68.73
C VAL A 141 -45.04 10.41 69.95
N ASN A 142 -45.62 9.53 70.80
CA ASN A 142 -46.41 9.86 71.91
C ASN A 142 -47.49 10.93 71.60
N ASP A 143 -48.31 10.71 70.61
CA ASP A 143 -49.37 11.61 70.09
C ASP A 143 -48.90 12.98 69.54
N GLN A 144 -47.61 13.24 69.49
CA GLN A 144 -47.04 14.39 68.86
C GLN A 144 -46.49 14.03 67.43
N THR A 145 -46.73 14.92 66.45
CA THR A 145 -46.18 14.69 65.10
C THR A 145 -44.83 15.38 64.97
N TYR A 146 -43.86 14.62 64.47
CA TYR A 146 -42.53 15.10 64.13
C TYR A 146 -42.29 14.94 62.64
N ALA A 147 -41.40 15.77 62.06
CA ALA A 147 -40.91 15.58 60.71
C ALA A 147 -39.58 14.79 60.77
N LEU A 148 -39.57 13.62 60.13
CA LEU A 148 -38.37 12.76 60.03
C LEU A 148 -37.81 12.91 58.62
N PHE A 149 -36.59 13.45 58.52
CA PHE A 149 -35.83 13.57 57.26
C PHE A 149 -34.77 12.47 57.26
N ILE A 150 -34.69 11.67 56.15
CA ILE A 150 -33.80 10.54 56.06
C ILE A 150 -33.13 10.49 54.69
N ARG A 151 -31.87 10.05 54.69
CA ARG A 151 -31.10 9.68 53.51
C ARG A 151 -30.05 8.62 53.82
N PRO A 152 -29.53 7.87 52.80
CA PRO A 152 -28.36 7.04 52.96
C PRO A 152 -27.13 7.87 53.33
N ASN A 153 -26.33 7.41 54.28
CA ASN A 153 -24.99 7.93 54.54
C ASN A 153 -24.04 7.36 53.48
N VAL A 154 -23.78 8.13 52.45
CA VAL A 154 -22.99 7.69 51.28
C VAL A 154 -21.55 7.32 51.65
N GLU A 155 -20.98 7.96 52.67
CA GLU A 155 -19.62 7.64 53.13
C GLU A 155 -19.53 6.27 53.78
N VAL A 156 -20.55 5.90 54.56
CA VAL A 156 -20.63 4.60 55.23
C VAL A 156 -21.04 3.49 54.27
N GLN A 157 -22.07 3.74 53.44
CA GLN A 157 -22.61 2.70 52.56
C GLN A 157 -21.79 2.48 51.27
N PHE A 158 -21.09 3.50 50.76
CA PHE A 158 -20.45 3.47 49.46
C PHE A 158 -18.99 3.98 49.47
N GLY A 159 -18.40 4.22 50.62
CA GLY A 159 -17.03 4.73 50.74
C GLY A 159 -16.00 3.83 50.06
N GLU A 160 -16.10 2.51 50.25
CA GLU A 160 -15.21 1.52 49.60
C GLU A 160 -15.37 1.52 48.08
N LEU A 161 -16.62 1.59 47.59
CA LEU A 161 -16.89 1.64 46.16
C LEU A 161 -16.32 2.88 45.50
N ARG A 162 -16.32 4.04 46.18
CA ARG A 162 -15.71 5.27 45.70
C ARG A 162 -14.21 5.10 45.47
N ILE A 163 -13.52 4.49 46.41
CA ILE A 163 -12.08 4.21 46.34
C ILE A 163 -11.81 3.20 45.22
N PHE A 164 -12.60 2.14 45.13
CA PHE A 164 -12.49 1.11 44.10
C PHE A 164 -12.64 1.69 42.69
N PHE A 165 -13.66 2.51 42.44
CA PHE A 165 -13.84 3.16 41.15
C PHE A 165 -12.76 4.21 40.83
N ALA A 166 -12.24 4.93 41.83
CA ALA A 166 -11.12 5.84 41.64
C ALA A 166 -9.84 5.10 41.20
N ILE A 167 -9.57 3.94 41.82
CA ILE A 167 -8.44 3.07 41.48
C ILE A 167 -8.60 2.53 40.03
N ILE A 168 -9.80 2.02 39.67
CA ILE A 168 -10.09 1.53 38.32
C ILE A 168 -9.85 2.64 37.32
N LEU A 169 -10.37 3.84 37.57
CA LEU A 169 -10.19 4.98 36.66
C LEU A 169 -8.72 5.32 36.48
N LEU A 170 -7.95 5.38 37.57
CA LEU A 170 -6.52 5.66 37.52
C LEU A 170 -5.78 4.62 36.67
N PHE A 171 -5.99 3.31 36.97
CA PHE A 171 -5.34 2.25 36.19
C PHE A 171 -5.77 2.24 34.72
N THR A 172 -7.04 2.49 34.43
CA THR A 172 -7.54 2.58 33.05
C THR A 172 -6.82 3.68 32.28
N ILE A 173 -6.64 4.86 32.88
CA ILE A 173 -5.92 5.97 32.25
C ILE A 173 -4.44 5.61 32.02
N VAL A 174 -3.75 5.12 33.03
CA VAL A 174 -2.33 4.77 32.96
C VAL A 174 -2.07 3.68 31.92
N LEU A 175 -2.83 2.58 31.96
CA LEU A 175 -2.70 1.50 31.00
C LEU A 175 -3.05 1.94 29.57
N SER A 176 -4.08 2.77 29.39
CA SER A 176 -4.46 3.30 28.09
C SER A 176 -3.32 4.12 27.47
N ILE A 177 -2.70 5.01 28.25
CA ILE A 177 -1.54 5.80 27.78
C ILE A 177 -0.39 4.87 27.38
N LEU A 178 -0.06 3.88 28.21
CA LEU A 178 1.00 2.92 27.96
C LEU A 178 0.75 2.14 26.65
N PHE A 179 -0.47 1.61 26.47
CA PHE A 179 -0.84 0.88 25.24
C PHE A 179 -0.81 1.75 24.01
N VAL A 180 -1.24 3.02 24.09
CA VAL A 180 -1.15 3.99 22.98
C VAL A 180 0.30 4.21 22.57
N LEU A 181 1.21 4.41 23.52
CA LEU A 181 2.62 4.61 23.23
C LEU A 181 3.24 3.39 22.52
N VAL A 182 2.98 2.19 23.04
CA VAL A 182 3.49 0.93 22.45
C VAL A 182 2.90 0.69 21.07
N SER A 183 1.58 0.78 20.92
CA SER A 183 0.87 0.54 19.65
C SER A 183 1.30 1.53 18.57
N THR A 184 1.43 2.82 18.91
CA THR A 184 1.88 3.85 17.97
C THR A 184 3.29 3.57 17.47
N ARG A 185 4.20 3.14 18.35
CA ARG A 185 5.56 2.75 17.94
C ARG A 185 5.57 1.57 16.98
N TYR A 186 4.68 0.59 17.20
CA TYR A 186 4.55 -0.60 16.36
C TYR A 186 4.02 -0.28 14.95
N ILE A 187 3.18 0.73 14.80
CA ILE A 187 2.62 1.17 13.51
C ILE A 187 3.56 2.17 12.81
N VAL A 188 4.05 3.17 13.53
CA VAL A 188 4.79 4.30 12.93
C VAL A 188 6.20 3.92 12.48
N LYS A 189 6.90 3.08 13.24
CA LYS A 189 8.28 2.69 12.91
C LYS A 189 8.44 2.05 11.52
N PRO A 190 7.58 1.10 11.08
CA PRO A 190 7.61 0.57 9.71
C PRO A 190 7.34 1.62 8.64
N ILE A 191 6.42 2.56 8.89
CA ILE A 191 6.09 3.64 7.93
C ILE A 191 7.29 4.57 7.73
N ILE A 192 8.00 4.93 8.80
CA ILE A 192 9.23 5.73 8.70
C ILE A 192 10.28 5.00 7.87
N LYS A 193 10.47 3.67 8.07
CA LYS A 193 11.40 2.88 7.27
C LYS A 193 11.03 2.88 5.79
N LEU A 194 9.73 2.77 5.44
CA LEU A 194 9.26 2.88 4.06
C LEU A 194 9.51 4.27 3.48
N THR A 195 9.29 5.33 4.26
CA THR A 195 9.57 6.72 3.84
C THR A 195 11.07 6.92 3.56
N ASP A 196 11.95 6.40 4.42
CA ASP A 196 13.39 6.49 4.22
C ASP A 196 13.85 5.67 3.00
N ALA A 197 13.26 4.50 2.78
CA ALA A 197 13.48 3.69 1.60
C ALA A 197 13.07 4.42 0.30
N THR A 198 11.92 5.11 0.32
CA THR A 198 11.46 5.93 -0.81
C THR A 198 12.44 7.06 -1.13
N LYS A 199 13.02 7.71 -0.10
CA LYS A 199 14.05 8.73 -0.30
C LYS A 199 15.32 8.16 -0.93
N GLN A 200 15.76 6.97 -0.50
CA GLN A 200 16.92 6.30 -1.07
C GLN A 200 16.67 5.93 -2.54
N LEU A 201 15.47 5.42 -2.86
CA LEU A 201 15.07 5.13 -4.23
C LEU A 201 15.10 6.37 -5.13
N ALA A 202 14.59 7.50 -4.64
CA ALA A 202 14.62 8.78 -5.35
C ALA A 202 16.05 9.32 -5.58
N GLN A 203 17.04 8.87 -4.80
CA GLN A 203 18.47 9.18 -4.98
C GLN A 203 19.19 8.19 -5.89
N GLY A 204 18.47 7.27 -6.55
CA GLY A 204 19.06 6.25 -7.43
C GLY A 204 19.70 5.06 -6.70
N LYS A 205 19.39 4.88 -5.41
CA LYS A 205 19.84 3.71 -4.64
C LYS A 205 18.74 2.65 -4.70
N TYR A 206 18.86 1.72 -5.62
CA TYR A 206 17.83 0.71 -5.88
C TYR A 206 17.94 -0.53 -4.99
N ASN A 207 19.15 -0.88 -4.52
CA ASN A 207 19.40 -2.05 -3.65
C ASN A 207 18.91 -1.81 -2.22
N ILE A 208 17.58 -1.75 -2.05
CA ILE A 208 16.93 -1.46 -0.77
C ILE A 208 16.36 -2.77 -0.18
N LYS A 209 16.94 -3.24 0.94
CA LYS A 209 16.44 -4.41 1.66
C LYS A 209 15.48 -3.99 2.76
N LEU A 210 14.17 -4.01 2.47
CA LEU A 210 13.12 -3.84 3.46
C LEU A 210 12.83 -5.16 4.18
N ASN A 211 13.36 -5.32 5.39
CA ASN A 211 13.05 -6.49 6.22
C ASN A 211 11.77 -6.24 7.03
N VAL A 212 10.61 -6.25 6.37
CA VAL A 212 9.30 -6.08 7.01
C VAL A 212 8.56 -7.42 6.96
N LYS A 213 8.81 -8.27 7.96
CA LYS A 213 8.09 -9.54 8.14
C LYS A 213 6.72 -9.30 8.78
N ARG A 214 5.74 -8.82 8.00
CA ARG A 214 4.35 -8.61 8.46
C ARG A 214 3.39 -9.19 7.42
N ARG A 215 2.19 -9.62 7.90
CA ARG A 215 1.12 -10.17 7.04
C ARG A 215 -0.07 -9.22 6.85
N ASP A 216 0.05 -8.00 7.36
CA ASP A 216 -0.96 -6.94 7.25
C ASP A 216 -0.72 -6.02 6.02
N GLU A 217 -1.49 -4.95 5.90
CA GLU A 217 -1.44 -3.98 4.79
C GLU A 217 -0.08 -3.30 4.69
N ILE A 218 0.60 -3.05 5.81
CA ILE A 218 1.96 -2.49 5.84
C ILE A 218 2.95 -3.51 5.27
N GLY A 219 2.77 -4.79 5.55
CA GLY A 219 3.58 -5.85 4.98
C GLY A 219 3.38 -6.00 3.48
N LYS A 220 2.14 -5.92 2.99
CA LYS A 220 1.82 -5.90 1.55
C LYS A 220 2.45 -4.70 0.85
N LEU A 221 2.32 -3.51 1.43
CA LEU A 221 2.93 -2.29 0.91
C LEU A 221 4.46 -2.41 0.81
N ALA A 222 5.12 -2.95 1.82
CA ALA A 222 6.56 -3.17 1.82
C ALA A 222 6.99 -4.19 0.75
N SER A 223 6.18 -5.23 0.50
CA SER A 223 6.42 -6.21 -0.56
C SER A 223 6.32 -5.58 -1.95
N HIS A 224 5.24 -4.84 -2.23
CA HIS A 224 5.07 -4.14 -3.52
C HIS A 224 6.15 -3.09 -3.74
N PHE A 225 6.53 -2.34 -2.71
CA PHE A 225 7.65 -1.40 -2.78
C PHE A 225 8.96 -2.13 -3.15
N SER A 226 9.24 -3.26 -2.52
CA SER A 226 10.45 -4.05 -2.80
C SER A 226 10.45 -4.61 -4.23
N GLN A 227 9.29 -5.01 -4.74
CA GLN A 227 9.14 -5.43 -6.13
C GLN A 227 9.40 -4.27 -7.11
N MET A 228 8.82 -3.10 -6.85
CA MET A 228 9.06 -1.90 -7.65
C MET A 228 10.54 -1.49 -7.65
N ALA A 229 11.20 -1.51 -6.47
CA ALA A 229 12.62 -1.19 -6.36
C ALA A 229 13.50 -2.13 -7.19
N ARG A 230 13.23 -3.45 -7.19
CA ARG A 230 13.93 -4.43 -8.02
C ARG A 230 13.70 -4.20 -9.52
N SER A 231 12.46 -3.90 -9.92
CA SER A 231 12.18 -3.59 -11.32
C SER A 231 12.92 -2.35 -11.81
N LEU A 232 13.04 -1.32 -10.96
CA LEU A 232 13.83 -0.13 -11.27
C LEU A 232 15.33 -0.41 -11.32
N GLU A 233 15.84 -1.28 -10.43
CA GLU A 233 17.24 -1.74 -10.45
C GLU A 233 17.56 -2.43 -11.77
N GLN A 234 16.73 -3.37 -12.19
CA GLN A 234 16.87 -4.06 -13.48
C GLN A 234 16.82 -3.11 -14.68
N LEU A 235 15.91 -2.12 -14.66
CA LEU A 235 15.84 -1.12 -15.71
C LEU A 235 17.10 -0.26 -15.80
N GLU A 236 17.65 0.14 -14.65
CA GLU A 236 18.88 0.94 -14.62
C GLU A 236 20.11 0.11 -15.05
N GLU A 237 20.20 -1.15 -14.65
CA GLU A 237 21.24 -2.09 -15.12
C GLU A 237 21.17 -2.23 -16.64
N MET A 238 19.99 -2.50 -17.20
CA MET A 238 19.80 -2.59 -18.67
C MET A 238 20.16 -1.26 -19.38
N ARG A 239 19.83 -0.11 -18.79
CA ARG A 239 20.19 1.20 -19.32
C ARG A 239 21.71 1.41 -19.36
N GLN A 240 22.40 1.07 -18.26
CA GLN A 240 23.86 1.19 -18.16
C GLN A 240 24.57 0.25 -19.13
N GLU A 241 24.11 -1.00 -19.23
CA GLU A 241 24.63 -1.97 -20.18
C GLU A 241 24.44 -1.48 -21.63
N PHE A 242 23.25 -0.92 -21.95
CA PHE A 242 22.99 -0.34 -23.26
C PHE A 242 23.97 0.80 -23.59
N VAL A 243 24.16 1.77 -22.68
CA VAL A 243 25.08 2.90 -22.90
C VAL A 243 26.51 2.42 -23.07
N SER A 244 26.95 1.44 -22.25
CA SER A 244 28.28 0.84 -22.35
C SER A 244 28.49 0.16 -23.70
N ASN A 245 27.54 -0.67 -24.14
CA ASN A 245 27.61 -1.41 -25.38
C ASN A 245 27.62 -0.47 -26.61
N VAL A 246 26.75 0.57 -26.62
CA VAL A 246 26.78 1.62 -27.68
C VAL A 246 28.15 2.28 -27.74
N SER A 247 28.70 2.66 -26.58
CA SER A 247 30.01 3.33 -26.54
C SER A 247 31.11 2.44 -27.14
N HIS A 248 31.14 1.16 -26.78
CA HIS A 248 32.12 0.22 -27.33
C HIS A 248 31.96 -0.04 -28.80
N GLU A 249 30.71 -0.20 -29.32
CA GLU A 249 30.44 -0.44 -30.73
C GLU A 249 30.72 0.80 -31.62
N ILE A 250 30.76 2.02 -31.05
CA ILE A 250 31.16 3.26 -31.74
C ILE A 250 32.68 3.48 -31.66
N GLN A 251 33.32 3.27 -30.49
CA GLN A 251 34.73 3.55 -30.26
C GLN A 251 35.64 2.67 -31.14
N SER A 252 35.31 1.38 -31.29
CA SER A 252 36.14 0.43 -32.07
C SER A 252 36.30 0.83 -33.55
N PRO A 253 35.23 1.05 -34.33
CA PRO A 253 35.37 1.49 -35.73
C PRO A 253 35.99 2.87 -35.86
N LEU A 254 35.69 3.77 -34.92
CA LEU A 254 36.25 5.14 -34.93
C LEU A 254 37.79 5.11 -34.76
N ALA A 255 38.28 4.29 -33.83
CA ALA A 255 39.72 4.11 -33.64
C ALA A 255 40.41 3.47 -34.87
N SER A 256 39.73 2.53 -35.54
CA SER A 256 40.22 1.94 -36.80
C SER A 256 40.31 2.98 -37.90
N ILE A 257 39.26 3.78 -38.11
CA ILE A 257 39.23 4.87 -39.11
C ILE A 257 40.33 5.89 -38.82
N GLN A 258 40.49 6.32 -37.56
CA GLN A 258 41.54 7.28 -37.20
C GLN A 258 42.94 6.71 -37.42
N GLY A 259 43.19 5.47 -37.00
CA GLY A 259 44.50 4.83 -37.17
C GLY A 259 44.89 4.71 -38.64
N PHE A 260 44.01 4.11 -39.48
CA PHE A 260 44.32 3.96 -40.92
C PHE A 260 44.40 5.30 -41.65
N SER A 261 43.57 6.29 -41.26
CA SER A 261 43.67 7.65 -41.84
C SER A 261 44.99 8.32 -41.50
N GLN A 262 45.52 8.12 -40.27
CA GLN A 262 46.81 8.66 -39.86
C GLN A 262 47.96 7.96 -40.61
N THR A 263 47.92 6.64 -40.72
CA THR A 263 48.91 5.85 -41.51
C THR A 263 48.96 6.30 -42.96
N LEU A 264 47.80 6.53 -43.58
CA LEU A 264 47.70 7.06 -44.97
C LEU A 264 48.34 8.44 -45.16
N GLN A 265 48.48 9.24 -44.10
CA GLN A 265 49.09 10.58 -44.15
C GLN A 265 50.59 10.57 -43.91
N THR A 266 51.14 9.59 -43.19
CA THR A 266 52.49 9.66 -42.67
C THR A 266 53.47 8.66 -43.28
N GLU A 267 53.00 7.62 -43.96
CA GLU A 267 53.84 6.50 -44.48
C GLU A 267 53.91 6.50 -46.02
N ASN A 268 55.08 6.14 -46.59
CA ASN A 268 55.20 5.81 -48.00
C ASN A 268 54.67 4.39 -48.21
N LEU A 269 53.36 4.30 -48.54
CA LEU A 269 52.65 3.05 -48.76
C LEU A 269 52.67 2.64 -50.21
N SER A 270 52.66 1.35 -50.48
CA SER A 270 52.35 0.82 -51.78
C SER A 270 50.90 1.11 -52.17
N GLU A 271 50.57 1.12 -53.45
CA GLU A 271 49.19 1.37 -53.92
C GLU A 271 48.21 0.32 -53.41
N ASP A 272 48.62 -0.94 -53.27
CA ASP A 272 47.83 -2.05 -52.71
C ASP A 272 47.50 -1.84 -51.24
N GLU A 273 48.47 -1.39 -50.42
CA GLU A 273 48.28 -1.07 -49.03
C GLU A 273 47.34 0.14 -48.86
N ARG A 274 47.51 1.16 -49.71
CA ARG A 274 46.66 2.34 -49.74
C ARG A 274 45.21 1.98 -50.02
N GLN A 275 45.00 1.16 -51.07
CA GLN A 275 43.64 0.68 -51.41
C GLN A 275 43.03 -0.16 -50.29
N THR A 276 43.83 -0.99 -49.67
CA THR A 276 43.40 -1.82 -48.53
C THR A 276 42.95 -0.94 -47.34
N TYR A 277 43.72 0.08 -46.95
CA TYR A 277 43.38 0.97 -45.86
C TYR A 277 42.16 1.84 -46.17
N LEU A 278 42.01 2.33 -47.38
CA LEU A 278 40.82 3.04 -47.84
C LEU A 278 39.58 2.17 -47.80
N SER A 279 39.67 0.91 -48.20
CA SER A 279 38.56 -0.05 -48.12
C SER A 279 38.14 -0.35 -46.69
N ILE A 280 39.11 -0.43 -45.75
CA ILE A 280 38.81 -0.60 -44.31
C ILE A 280 38.07 0.63 -43.76
N ILE A 281 38.55 1.85 -44.10
CA ILE A 281 37.90 3.10 -43.66
C ILE A 281 36.47 3.18 -44.19
N GLU A 282 36.26 2.85 -45.47
CA GLU A 282 34.93 2.83 -46.09
C GLU A 282 34.01 1.82 -45.38
N ASN A 283 34.48 0.60 -45.14
CA ASN A 283 33.71 -0.45 -44.50
C ASN A 283 33.31 -0.08 -43.06
N GLU A 284 34.24 0.48 -42.26
CA GLU A 284 33.95 0.92 -40.93
C GLU A 284 33.00 2.13 -40.88
N SER A 285 33.12 3.08 -41.84
CA SER A 285 32.19 4.19 -41.97
C SER A 285 30.78 3.71 -42.33
N ARG A 286 30.63 2.75 -43.25
CA ARG A 286 29.37 2.12 -43.63
C ARG A 286 28.74 1.38 -42.43
N ARG A 287 29.55 0.67 -41.68
CA ARG A 287 29.14 -0.02 -40.45
C ARG A 287 28.60 0.96 -39.37
N MET A 288 29.29 2.08 -39.13
CA MET A 288 28.83 3.14 -38.25
C MET A 288 27.49 3.75 -38.67
N SER A 289 27.33 4.02 -39.96
CA SER A 289 26.05 4.52 -40.52
C SER A 289 24.92 3.53 -40.29
N GLN A 290 25.15 2.24 -40.46
CA GLN A 290 24.16 1.19 -40.23
C GLN A 290 23.81 1.07 -38.72
N LEU A 291 24.81 1.12 -37.82
CA LEU A 291 24.60 1.13 -36.38
C LEU A 291 23.74 2.33 -35.96
N SER A 292 24.06 3.53 -36.48
CA SER A 292 23.27 4.74 -36.21
C SER A 292 21.81 4.59 -36.63
N LYS A 293 21.54 4.06 -37.83
CA LYS A 293 20.17 3.78 -38.30
C LYS A 293 19.44 2.80 -37.42
N GLN A 294 20.11 1.73 -36.99
CA GLN A 294 19.50 0.74 -36.07
C GLN A 294 19.19 1.31 -34.69
N LEU A 295 20.06 2.18 -34.14
CA LEU A 295 19.81 2.86 -32.87
C LEU A 295 18.62 3.82 -32.96
N LEU A 296 18.53 4.61 -34.05
CA LEU A 296 17.40 5.50 -34.30
C LEU A 296 16.09 4.72 -34.45
N THR A 297 16.11 3.62 -35.20
CA THR A 297 14.94 2.73 -35.32
C THR A 297 14.53 2.19 -33.98
N LEU A 298 15.48 1.68 -33.19
CA LEU A 298 15.17 1.15 -31.85
C LEU A 298 14.58 2.22 -30.92
N ALA A 299 15.16 3.44 -30.94
CA ALA A 299 14.66 4.56 -30.17
C ALA A 299 13.26 5.01 -30.60
N SER A 300 12.96 4.94 -31.91
CA SER A 300 11.60 5.20 -32.40
C SER A 300 10.60 4.13 -31.97
N LEU A 301 11.00 2.85 -32.01
CA LEU A 301 10.15 1.71 -31.60
C LEU A 301 9.92 1.61 -30.10
N ASP A 302 10.74 2.23 -29.25
CA ASP A 302 10.58 2.24 -27.79
C ASP A 302 9.60 3.33 -27.29
N LYS A 303 9.15 4.25 -28.15
CA LYS A 303 8.14 5.25 -27.76
C LYS A 303 6.76 4.60 -27.66
N GLU A 304 6.05 4.86 -26.55
CA GLU A 304 4.70 4.32 -26.29
C GLU A 304 3.64 4.80 -27.33
N GLU A 305 3.89 5.93 -27.99
CA GLU A 305 2.99 6.53 -28.99
C GLU A 305 3.30 6.08 -30.44
N ASN A 306 3.85 4.89 -30.65
CA ASN A 306 4.14 4.40 -32.01
C ASN A 306 2.83 4.15 -32.77
N ILE A 307 2.46 5.11 -33.62
CA ILE A 307 1.38 4.97 -34.61
C ILE A 307 1.94 4.20 -35.77
N LEU A 308 1.59 2.91 -35.90
CA LEU A 308 1.95 2.09 -37.06
C LEU A 308 1.25 2.64 -38.33
N GLU A 309 2.00 2.92 -39.39
CA GLU A 309 1.49 3.29 -40.72
C GLU A 309 0.97 2.03 -41.44
N LYS A 310 -0.18 1.48 -41.00
CA LYS A 310 -0.71 0.21 -41.48
C LYS A 310 -1.27 0.36 -42.90
N SER A 311 -0.73 -0.41 -43.84
CA SER A 311 -1.22 -0.64 -45.21
C SER A 311 -1.55 -2.11 -45.42
N THR A 312 -2.32 -2.43 -46.47
CA THR A 312 -2.58 -3.81 -46.88
C THR A 312 -1.64 -4.18 -48.00
N PHE A 313 -0.82 -5.20 -47.79
CA PHE A 313 0.17 -5.67 -48.77
C PHE A 313 0.35 -7.20 -48.70
N ASP A 314 0.96 -7.77 -49.76
CA ASP A 314 1.27 -9.20 -49.83
C ASP A 314 2.63 -9.48 -49.18
N VAL A 315 2.65 -10.19 -48.05
CA VAL A 315 3.86 -10.58 -47.32
C VAL A 315 4.75 -11.49 -48.18
N ALA A 316 4.15 -12.40 -48.96
CA ALA A 316 4.92 -13.28 -49.83
C ALA A 316 5.69 -12.53 -50.88
N ALA A 317 5.04 -11.50 -51.49
CA ALA A 317 5.70 -10.61 -52.47
C ALA A 317 6.87 -9.83 -51.84
N GLN A 318 6.67 -9.31 -50.62
CA GLN A 318 7.69 -8.58 -49.88
C GLN A 318 8.90 -9.46 -49.54
N MET A 319 8.69 -10.70 -49.08
CA MET A 319 9.78 -11.66 -48.79
C MET A 319 10.55 -12.03 -50.08
N LYS A 320 9.85 -12.26 -51.19
CA LYS A 320 10.50 -12.49 -52.49
C LYS A 320 11.37 -11.30 -52.93
N GLN A 321 10.89 -10.08 -52.70
CA GLN A 321 11.65 -8.88 -52.99
C GLN A 321 12.95 -8.81 -52.16
N VAL A 322 12.89 -9.09 -50.85
CA VAL A 322 14.07 -9.12 -49.98
C VAL A 322 15.07 -10.17 -50.45
N LEU A 323 14.59 -11.36 -50.84
CA LEU A 323 15.44 -12.41 -51.34
C LEU A 323 16.14 -12.02 -52.67
N MET A 324 15.42 -11.34 -53.60
CA MET A 324 16.01 -10.79 -54.84
C MET A 324 17.08 -9.74 -54.52
N MET A 325 16.82 -8.83 -53.56
CA MET A 325 17.80 -7.81 -53.14
C MET A 325 19.09 -8.39 -52.58
N THR A 326 19.03 -9.61 -52.05
CA THR A 326 20.17 -10.31 -51.45
C THR A 326 20.75 -11.38 -52.39
N GLU A 327 20.30 -11.43 -53.65
CA GLU A 327 20.64 -12.48 -54.62
C GLU A 327 22.14 -12.67 -54.79
N TRP A 328 22.91 -11.61 -54.89
CA TRP A 328 24.36 -11.69 -55.04
C TRP A 328 24.99 -12.45 -53.82
N SER A 329 24.55 -12.14 -52.62
CA SER A 329 25.14 -12.71 -51.39
C SER A 329 24.87 -14.22 -51.20
N TRP A 330 23.66 -14.70 -51.55
CA TRP A 330 23.38 -16.13 -51.44
C TRP A 330 23.89 -16.92 -52.64
N ARG A 331 24.01 -16.32 -53.81
CA ARG A 331 24.66 -16.94 -54.98
C ARG A 331 26.16 -17.08 -54.79
N GLU A 332 26.83 -16.05 -54.25
CA GLU A 332 28.29 -16.13 -53.95
C GLU A 332 28.61 -17.30 -53.01
N LYS A 333 27.69 -17.62 -52.10
CA LYS A 333 27.82 -18.77 -51.20
C LYS A 333 27.25 -20.07 -51.75
N GLU A 334 26.76 -20.08 -52.96
CA GLU A 334 26.16 -21.28 -53.61
C GLU A 334 25.01 -21.87 -52.78
N LEU A 335 24.20 -21.03 -52.14
CA LEU A 335 23.11 -21.52 -51.25
C LEU A 335 21.90 -21.98 -52.07
N ALA A 336 21.35 -23.15 -51.71
CA ALA A 336 20.10 -23.62 -52.28
C ALA A 336 18.92 -22.90 -51.58
N ILE A 337 18.04 -22.26 -52.38
CA ILE A 337 16.88 -21.57 -51.91
C ILE A 337 15.62 -22.36 -52.21
N ASP A 338 14.84 -22.69 -51.17
CA ASP A 338 13.54 -23.34 -51.26
C ASP A 338 12.44 -22.39 -50.81
N MET A 339 11.40 -22.21 -51.64
CA MET A 339 10.33 -21.24 -51.34
C MET A 339 8.94 -21.83 -51.50
N GLU A 340 8.19 -21.83 -50.43
CA GLU A 340 6.74 -22.12 -50.43
C GLU A 340 6.00 -20.89 -49.84
N LEU A 341 5.82 -19.89 -50.70
CA LEU A 341 5.27 -18.58 -50.35
C LEU A 341 3.97 -18.31 -51.13
N PRO A 342 2.83 -18.87 -50.72
CA PRO A 342 1.52 -18.53 -51.24
C PRO A 342 1.20 -17.06 -50.95
N SER A 343 0.45 -16.38 -51.84
CA SER A 343 0.04 -14.99 -51.60
C SER A 343 -0.76 -14.84 -50.29
N ALA A 344 -0.37 -13.90 -49.48
CA ALA A 344 -0.96 -13.64 -48.15
C ALA A 344 -1.00 -12.15 -47.87
N PHE A 345 -2.21 -11.61 -47.79
CA PHE A 345 -2.40 -10.18 -47.52
C PHE A 345 -2.51 -9.94 -46.00
N ILE A 346 -1.79 -8.95 -45.50
CA ILE A 346 -1.80 -8.53 -44.11
C ILE A 346 -1.99 -7.02 -44.01
N ARG A 347 -2.68 -6.56 -42.98
CA ARG A 347 -2.78 -5.13 -42.63
C ARG A 347 -1.76 -4.77 -41.54
N ALA A 348 -0.60 -4.27 -41.97
CA ALA A 348 0.56 -4.02 -41.14
C ALA A 348 1.37 -2.82 -41.63
N ASP A 349 2.42 -2.42 -40.90
CA ASP A 349 3.38 -1.44 -41.37
C ASP A 349 4.39 -2.13 -42.32
N GLU A 350 4.23 -1.84 -43.60
CA GLU A 350 5.00 -2.46 -44.68
C GLU A 350 6.51 -2.23 -44.52
N LYS A 351 6.93 -1.02 -44.14
CA LYS A 351 8.35 -0.66 -43.99
C LYS A 351 9.01 -1.41 -42.84
N LEU A 352 8.30 -1.49 -41.70
CA LEU A 352 8.81 -2.18 -40.52
C LEU A 352 8.88 -3.70 -40.74
N LEU A 353 7.86 -4.31 -41.37
CA LEU A 353 7.93 -5.74 -41.70
C LEU A 353 8.97 -6.09 -42.72
N HIS A 354 9.20 -5.20 -43.71
CA HIS A 354 10.31 -5.34 -44.64
C HIS A 354 11.66 -5.45 -43.90
N GLN A 355 11.84 -4.67 -42.84
CA GLN A 355 13.05 -4.72 -42.01
C GLN A 355 13.16 -6.06 -41.24
N VAL A 356 12.03 -6.62 -40.79
CA VAL A 356 12.00 -7.97 -40.13
C VAL A 356 12.56 -9.01 -41.10
N TRP A 357 12.00 -9.08 -42.35
CA TRP A 357 12.44 -10.09 -43.33
C TRP A 357 13.89 -9.86 -43.77
N THR A 358 14.29 -8.63 -43.95
CA THR A 358 15.67 -8.28 -44.25
C THR A 358 16.63 -8.76 -43.18
N ASN A 359 16.32 -8.51 -41.90
CA ASN A 359 17.17 -8.95 -40.80
C ASN A 359 17.24 -10.48 -40.70
N LEU A 360 16.12 -11.18 -40.84
CA LEU A 360 16.08 -12.64 -40.69
C LEU A 360 16.77 -13.33 -41.87
N ILE A 361 16.44 -12.92 -43.11
CA ILE A 361 17.01 -13.53 -44.32
C ILE A 361 18.52 -13.25 -44.42
N THR A 362 18.97 -12.01 -44.16
CA THR A 362 20.41 -11.70 -44.17
C THR A 362 21.17 -12.48 -43.06
N ASN A 363 20.56 -12.69 -41.88
CA ASN A 363 21.15 -13.55 -40.84
C ASN A 363 21.28 -15.00 -41.33
N SER A 364 20.24 -15.56 -41.95
CA SER A 364 20.29 -16.92 -42.50
C SER A 364 21.39 -17.07 -43.57
N ILE A 365 21.47 -16.09 -44.52
CA ILE A 365 22.56 -16.10 -45.56
C ILE A 365 23.93 -16.00 -44.86
N LYS A 366 24.07 -15.13 -43.89
CA LYS A 366 25.33 -14.88 -43.21
C LYS A 366 25.87 -16.13 -42.46
N PHE A 367 25.01 -16.80 -41.71
CA PHE A 367 25.41 -17.91 -40.85
C PHE A 367 25.30 -19.29 -41.49
N THR A 368 24.81 -19.38 -42.71
CA THR A 368 24.86 -20.61 -43.51
C THR A 368 26.22 -20.71 -44.21
N GLU A 369 26.79 -21.90 -44.18
CA GLU A 369 28.06 -22.21 -44.87
C GLU A 369 27.82 -22.35 -46.39
N ASN A 370 28.92 -22.27 -47.18
CA ASN A 370 28.86 -22.43 -48.64
C ASN A 370 28.25 -23.80 -49.02
N GLY A 371 27.32 -23.79 -49.98
CA GLY A 371 26.59 -25.00 -50.39
C GLY A 371 25.44 -25.42 -49.49
N GLY A 372 25.15 -24.67 -48.44
CA GLY A 372 24.01 -24.90 -47.58
C GLY A 372 22.66 -24.53 -48.19
N SER A 373 21.57 -24.56 -47.37
CA SER A 373 20.22 -24.24 -47.88
C SER A 373 19.45 -23.32 -46.93
N ILE A 374 18.57 -22.52 -47.54
CA ILE A 374 17.62 -21.67 -46.82
C ILE A 374 16.22 -21.98 -47.36
N SER A 375 15.25 -22.26 -46.43
CA SER A 375 13.87 -22.52 -46.78
C SER A 375 12.97 -21.43 -46.21
N LEU A 376 12.10 -20.87 -47.06
CA LEU A 376 11.10 -19.85 -46.70
C LEU A 376 9.70 -20.45 -46.90
N ARG A 377 8.93 -20.55 -45.80
CA ARG A 377 7.56 -21.06 -45.87
C ARG A 377 6.60 -20.09 -45.24
N LEU A 378 5.43 -19.94 -45.87
CA LEU A 378 4.32 -19.15 -45.38
C LEU A 378 3.08 -20.05 -45.31
N ARG A 379 2.42 -20.08 -44.14
CA ARG A 379 1.17 -20.79 -43.94
C ARG A 379 0.14 -19.84 -43.38
N LYS A 380 -1.12 -20.04 -43.83
CA LYS A 380 -2.28 -19.32 -43.28
C LYS A 380 -3.06 -20.25 -42.35
N ASN A 381 -3.27 -19.85 -41.10
CA ASN A 381 -4.05 -20.59 -40.15
C ASN A 381 -4.99 -19.63 -39.41
N ASP A 382 -6.32 -19.85 -39.52
CA ASP A 382 -7.38 -19.16 -38.71
C ASP A 382 -7.17 -17.64 -38.51
N GLY A 383 -6.81 -16.91 -39.59
CA GLY A 383 -6.60 -15.47 -39.52
C GLY A 383 -5.20 -15.02 -39.10
N GLU A 384 -4.27 -15.95 -38.91
CA GLU A 384 -2.86 -15.69 -38.65
C GLU A 384 -1.98 -16.13 -39.82
N CYS A 385 -0.93 -15.36 -40.07
CA CYS A 385 0.17 -15.77 -40.94
C CYS A 385 1.32 -16.33 -40.13
N GLN A 386 1.68 -17.58 -40.37
CA GLN A 386 2.90 -18.19 -39.86
C GLN A 386 3.97 -18.18 -40.95
N ILE A 387 5.06 -17.49 -40.68
CA ILE A 387 6.21 -17.36 -41.55
C ILE A 387 7.39 -18.10 -40.93
N GLU A 388 7.93 -19.09 -41.64
CA GLU A 388 9.07 -19.89 -41.22
C GLU A 388 10.27 -19.57 -42.11
N ILE A 389 11.39 -19.22 -41.52
CA ILE A 389 12.69 -19.00 -42.19
C ILE A 389 13.68 -19.97 -41.55
N LYS A 390 14.06 -20.97 -42.34
CA LYS A 390 14.94 -22.06 -41.87
C LYS A 390 16.25 -22.03 -42.67
N ASP A 391 17.37 -22.19 -41.96
CA ASP A 391 18.70 -22.34 -42.55
C ASP A 391 19.38 -23.64 -42.06
N THR A 392 20.37 -24.09 -42.82
CA THR A 392 21.24 -25.20 -42.47
C THR A 392 22.61 -24.71 -41.98
N GLY A 393 22.63 -23.56 -41.33
CA GLY A 393 23.85 -22.93 -40.86
C GLY A 393 24.42 -23.55 -39.57
N ILE A 394 25.33 -22.79 -38.95
CA ILE A 394 26.06 -23.24 -37.75
C ILE A 394 25.16 -23.53 -36.54
N GLY A 395 23.90 -23.05 -36.53
CA GLY A 395 22.97 -23.13 -35.42
C GLY A 395 23.39 -22.31 -34.21
N ILE A 396 22.55 -22.36 -33.17
CA ILE A 396 22.69 -21.59 -31.93
C ILE A 396 22.74 -22.58 -30.76
N SER A 397 23.64 -22.34 -29.79
CA SER A 397 23.72 -23.19 -28.60
C SER A 397 22.49 -22.99 -27.70
N GLU A 398 22.11 -24.02 -26.97
CA GLU A 398 20.98 -23.98 -26.03
C GLU A 398 21.13 -22.87 -24.94
N LYS A 399 22.37 -22.55 -24.57
CA LYS A 399 22.69 -21.48 -23.61
C LYS A 399 22.44 -20.08 -24.18
N ASP A 400 22.61 -19.90 -25.47
CA ASP A 400 22.48 -18.59 -26.14
C ASP A 400 21.05 -18.31 -26.57
N LEU A 401 20.23 -19.34 -26.84
CA LEU A 401 18.83 -19.20 -27.31
C LEU A 401 17.98 -18.21 -26.48
N PRO A 402 18.01 -18.22 -25.15
CA PRO A 402 17.22 -17.25 -24.34
C PRO A 402 17.65 -15.80 -24.53
N HIS A 403 18.86 -15.55 -25.04
CA HIS A 403 19.51 -14.25 -25.06
C HIS A 403 19.62 -13.61 -26.46
N ILE A 404 19.37 -14.34 -27.55
CA ILE A 404 19.60 -13.86 -28.92
C ILE A 404 18.75 -12.63 -29.29
N PHE A 405 17.64 -12.40 -28.62
CA PHE A 405 16.78 -11.22 -28.79
C PHE A 405 17.17 -10.05 -27.88
N ASN A 406 18.16 -10.20 -26.99
CA ASN A 406 18.67 -9.13 -26.17
C ASN A 406 19.50 -8.16 -27.03
N ARG A 407 19.44 -6.87 -26.68
CA ARG A 407 20.18 -5.81 -27.39
C ARG A 407 21.68 -6.05 -27.26
N PHE A 408 22.42 -5.93 -28.38
CA PHE A 408 23.88 -6.14 -28.46
C PHE A 408 24.36 -7.56 -28.17
N TYR A 409 23.45 -8.51 -28.01
CA TYR A 409 23.83 -9.90 -27.75
C TYR A 409 24.44 -10.54 -29.00
N LYS A 410 25.56 -11.26 -28.81
CA LYS A 410 26.30 -11.98 -29.83
C LYS A 410 26.75 -13.33 -29.25
N ALA A 411 26.24 -14.43 -29.80
CA ALA A 411 26.56 -15.79 -29.34
C ALA A 411 28.06 -16.14 -29.47
N ASP A 412 28.72 -15.62 -30.53
CA ASP A 412 30.18 -15.75 -30.73
C ASP A 412 30.84 -14.39 -30.94
N LYS A 413 31.52 -13.88 -29.91
CA LYS A 413 32.19 -12.59 -29.91
C LYS A 413 33.39 -12.52 -30.88
N ALA A 414 34.06 -13.62 -31.16
CA ALA A 414 35.24 -13.64 -31.98
C ALA A 414 34.88 -13.60 -33.50
N ARG A 415 33.92 -14.40 -33.90
CA ARG A 415 33.45 -14.51 -35.29
C ARG A 415 32.65 -13.24 -35.72
N SER A 416 31.84 -12.70 -34.80
CA SER A 416 31.01 -11.53 -35.07
C SER A 416 31.80 -10.22 -35.25
N ARG A 417 33.04 -10.11 -34.72
CA ARG A 417 33.93 -8.95 -35.01
C ARG A 417 34.37 -8.91 -36.45
N LYS A 418 34.68 -10.07 -37.04
CA LYS A 418 35.09 -10.18 -38.45
C LYS A 418 33.91 -9.89 -39.40
N GLU A 419 32.70 -10.18 -38.98
CA GLU A 419 31.48 -10.14 -39.78
C GLU A 419 30.58 -8.91 -39.56
N GLY A 420 31.01 -7.93 -38.76
CA GLY A 420 30.41 -6.61 -38.64
C GLY A 420 28.98 -6.48 -38.09
N SER A 421 28.47 -7.49 -37.33
CA SER A 421 27.12 -7.42 -36.77
C SER A 421 27.04 -6.61 -35.48
N SER A 422 26.02 -5.73 -35.35
CA SER A 422 25.79 -4.87 -34.18
C SER A 422 25.15 -5.62 -32.99
N GLY A 423 24.49 -6.77 -33.23
CA GLY A 423 23.67 -7.44 -32.26
C GLY A 423 22.30 -6.77 -31.95
N LEU A 424 21.89 -5.82 -32.78
CA LEU A 424 20.61 -5.10 -32.66
C LEU A 424 19.51 -5.67 -33.56
N GLY A 425 19.87 -6.38 -34.64
CA GLY A 425 18.90 -6.82 -35.67
C GLY A 425 17.78 -7.68 -35.12
N LEU A 426 18.10 -8.72 -34.35
CA LEU A 426 17.08 -9.61 -33.76
C LEU A 426 16.23 -8.92 -32.64
N ALA A 427 16.83 -8.00 -31.89
CA ALA A 427 16.09 -7.20 -30.91
C ALA A 427 15.08 -6.27 -31.60
N ILE A 428 15.46 -5.63 -32.68
CA ILE A 428 14.58 -4.81 -33.55
C ILE A 428 13.48 -5.68 -34.15
N THR A 429 13.83 -6.84 -34.70
CA THR A 429 12.88 -7.81 -35.27
C THR A 429 11.80 -8.21 -34.25
N LYS A 430 12.19 -8.61 -33.06
CA LYS A 430 11.26 -8.97 -31.98
C LYS A 430 10.33 -7.80 -31.63
N LYS A 431 10.88 -6.61 -31.46
CA LYS A 431 10.09 -5.41 -31.11
C LYS A 431 9.08 -5.04 -32.19
N ILE A 432 9.46 -5.13 -33.46
CA ILE A 432 8.55 -4.87 -34.60
C ILE A 432 7.41 -5.92 -34.60
N VAL A 433 7.72 -7.19 -34.45
CA VAL A 433 6.73 -8.27 -34.43
C VAL A 433 5.75 -8.07 -33.26
N GLU A 434 6.24 -7.75 -32.07
CA GLU A 434 5.42 -7.45 -30.88
C GLU A 434 4.51 -6.23 -31.08
N LEU A 435 5.00 -5.16 -31.70
CA LEU A 435 4.19 -3.96 -32.04
C LEU A 435 3.04 -4.28 -33.00
N HIS A 436 3.19 -5.30 -33.84
CA HIS A 436 2.15 -5.80 -34.73
C HIS A 436 1.20 -6.80 -34.05
N GLY A 437 1.36 -7.06 -32.76
CA GLY A 437 0.57 -8.04 -31.99
C GLY A 437 0.94 -9.49 -32.30
N GLY A 438 2.09 -9.70 -32.95
CA GLY A 438 2.60 -11.02 -33.32
C GLY A 438 3.62 -11.58 -32.29
N HIS A 439 4.11 -12.78 -32.58
CA HIS A 439 5.14 -13.45 -31.78
C HIS A 439 6.23 -14.02 -32.68
N ILE A 440 7.48 -13.98 -32.20
CA ILE A 440 8.62 -14.63 -32.86
C ILE A 440 9.17 -15.72 -31.96
N HIS A 441 9.36 -16.91 -32.52
CA HIS A 441 9.97 -18.06 -31.87
C HIS A 441 11.19 -18.53 -32.66
N VAL A 442 12.13 -19.21 -31.99
CA VAL A 442 13.34 -19.74 -32.59
C VAL A 442 13.58 -21.18 -32.14
N GLU A 443 13.87 -22.04 -33.09
CA GLU A 443 14.30 -23.40 -32.86
C GLU A 443 15.69 -23.58 -33.51
N SER A 444 16.67 -24.03 -32.75
CA SER A 444 18.03 -24.20 -33.28
C SER A 444 18.80 -25.28 -32.54
N GLN A 445 19.67 -25.93 -33.28
CA GLN A 445 20.63 -26.87 -32.71
C GLN A 445 22.00 -26.59 -33.35
N LEU A 446 23.00 -26.51 -32.51
CA LEU A 446 24.39 -26.29 -32.96
C LEU A 446 24.81 -27.34 -34.02
N GLY A 447 25.29 -26.87 -35.17
CA GLY A 447 25.68 -27.70 -36.32
C GLY A 447 24.53 -28.22 -37.19
N LYS A 448 23.25 -27.86 -36.90
CA LYS A 448 22.10 -28.29 -37.72
C LYS A 448 21.31 -27.17 -38.32
N GLY A 449 21.62 -25.91 -37.95
CA GLY A 449 20.94 -24.73 -38.45
C GLY A 449 19.93 -24.15 -37.50
N THR A 450 19.20 -23.13 -37.97
CA THR A 450 18.25 -22.33 -37.20
C THR A 450 16.93 -22.19 -37.96
N THR A 451 15.83 -22.21 -37.23
CA THR A 451 14.48 -21.91 -37.75
C THR A 451 13.87 -20.76 -36.96
N PHE A 452 13.60 -19.66 -37.61
CA PHE A 452 12.80 -18.56 -37.05
C PHE A 452 11.35 -18.71 -37.50
N ILE A 453 10.43 -18.63 -36.56
CA ILE A 453 8.99 -18.72 -36.77
C ILE A 453 8.35 -17.41 -36.31
N VAL A 454 7.74 -16.68 -37.25
CA VAL A 454 7.03 -15.41 -36.97
C VAL A 454 5.55 -15.61 -37.21
N ASN A 455 4.74 -15.38 -36.18
CA ASN A 455 3.29 -15.40 -36.26
C ASN A 455 2.75 -13.98 -36.21
N LEU A 456 1.96 -13.61 -37.20
CA LEU A 456 1.34 -12.29 -37.33
C LEU A 456 -0.19 -12.42 -37.42
N PRO A 457 -0.96 -11.62 -36.67
CA PRO A 457 -2.42 -11.61 -36.75
C PRO A 457 -2.92 -10.89 -38.01
N ASN A 458 -4.22 -11.02 -38.32
CA ASN A 458 -4.91 -10.32 -39.44
C ASN A 458 -4.41 -10.72 -40.83
N CYS A 459 -4.17 -12.01 -41.03
CA CYS A 459 -3.81 -12.57 -42.34
C CYS A 459 -5.08 -12.98 -43.12
N ASN A 460 -5.23 -12.48 -44.36
CA ASN A 460 -6.34 -12.81 -45.24
C ASN A 460 -5.85 -13.57 -46.49
#